data_cd21e044e8623735d827af0bfac5e16c
#
_entry.id   cd21e044e8623735d827af0bfac5e16c
#
_cell.length_a   1.000
_cell.length_b   1.000
_cell.length_c   1.000
_cell.angle_alpha   90.00
_cell.angle_beta   90.00
_cell.angle_gamma   90.00
#
_symmetry.space_group_name_H-M   'P 1'
#
loop_
_entity.id
_entity.type
_entity.pdbx_description
1 polymer ?
#
loop_
_entity_poly.entity_id
_entity_poly.type
_entity_poly.pdbx_seq_one_letter_code
_entity_poly.pdbx_strand_id
1 'polypeptide(L)'
;MQPSFINWIRSPGGFVTVGIALFGALLALTGCSASSRSRVLMPAPDFPAVIRPLDASVGSVVLVNERLRFVVLDYSFSTLPPTGSFLEVYRSSNRVGRVRLSRWSNPTTAAADIVEGIPQVGDTARPD
;
A
#
# COMPACT_ATOMS: atom_id res chain seq x y z
N MET A 1 -66.84 57.96 17.97
CA MET A 1 -65.95 57.18 17.15
C MET A 1 -64.54 57.35 17.64
N GLN A 2 -64.04 56.46 18.42
CA GLN A 2 -62.66 56.44 18.95
C GLN A 2 -62.02 55.10 18.49
N PRO A 3 -60.97 55.06 17.71
CA PRO A 3 -60.26 53.83 17.52
C PRO A 3 -59.27 53.64 18.69
N SER A 4 -59.49 52.58 19.40
CA SER A 4 -58.66 52.08 20.47
C SER A 4 -57.29 51.65 20.02
N PHE A 5 -56.32 52.49 20.25
CA PHE A 5 -54.92 52.25 19.94
C PHE A 5 -54.09 51.64 21.09
N ILE A 6 -54.76 51.01 22.09
CA ILE A 6 -54.10 50.51 23.28
C ILE A 6 -54.42 49.01 23.44
N ASN A 7 -54.01 48.18 22.53
CA ASN A 7 -54.07 46.71 22.76
C ASN A 7 -52.89 45.93 22.20
N TRP A 8 -51.76 46.63 21.94
CA TRP A 8 -50.61 45.95 21.32
C TRP A 8 -49.46 45.67 22.28
N ILE A 9 -49.59 46.05 23.58
CA ILE A 9 -48.47 45.92 24.52
C ILE A 9 -48.73 44.78 25.56
N ARG A 10 -49.75 43.96 25.35
CA ARG A 10 -50.07 42.91 26.31
C ARG A 10 -50.08 41.52 25.71
N SER A 11 -49.05 41.25 24.87
CA SER A 11 -48.79 39.90 24.46
C SER A 11 -47.64 39.35 25.34
N PRO A 12 -47.92 38.41 26.23
CA PRO A 12 -46.90 37.84 27.12
C PRO A 12 -45.86 37.01 26.38
N GLY A 13 -45.94 36.94 25.05
CA GLY A 13 -45.01 36.22 24.22
C GLY A 13 -43.78 37.01 23.74
N GLY A 14 -43.82 38.37 23.81
CA GLY A 14 -42.73 39.22 23.28
C GLY A 14 -41.43 39.09 24.06
N PHE A 15 -41.48 38.94 25.34
CA PHE A 15 -40.29 38.80 26.18
C PHE A 15 -39.67 37.40 26.08
N VAL A 16 -40.46 36.39 25.86
CA VAL A 16 -39.94 34.99 25.68
C VAL A 16 -39.18 34.86 24.38
N THR A 17 -39.69 35.45 23.30
CA THR A 17 -39.03 35.36 21.98
C THR A 17 -37.71 36.13 21.95
N VAL A 18 -37.62 37.30 22.61
CA VAL A 18 -36.36 38.08 22.72
C VAL A 18 -35.36 37.31 23.59
N GLY A 19 -35.79 36.68 24.68
CA GLY A 19 -34.93 35.86 25.54
C GLY A 19 -34.34 34.65 24.81
N ILE A 20 -35.14 33.96 24.00
CA ILE A 20 -34.68 32.81 23.21
C ILE A 20 -33.68 33.25 22.11
N ALA A 21 -33.92 34.40 21.47
CA ALA A 21 -33.02 34.91 20.45
C ALA A 21 -31.65 35.31 21.04
N LEU A 22 -31.65 35.96 22.20
CA LEU A 22 -30.41 36.32 22.91
C LEU A 22 -29.66 35.10 23.43
N PHE A 23 -30.37 34.09 23.92
CA PHE A 23 -29.76 32.86 24.39
C PHE A 23 -29.18 32.06 23.24
N GLY A 24 -29.85 32.01 22.07
CA GLY A 24 -29.34 31.39 20.85
C GLY A 24 -28.08 32.07 20.31
N ALA A 25 -28.02 33.41 20.36
CA ALA A 25 -26.82 34.14 19.93
C ALA A 25 -25.61 33.91 20.86
N LEU A 26 -25.84 33.71 22.15
CA LEU A 26 -24.78 33.44 23.10
C LEU A 26 -24.17 32.03 22.95
N LEU A 27 -25.01 31.06 22.58
CA LEU A 27 -24.57 29.69 22.31
C LEU A 27 -23.75 29.57 20.99
N ALA A 28 -23.98 30.44 20.02
CA ALA A 28 -23.24 30.46 18.77
C ALA A 28 -21.78 30.93 18.92
N LEU A 29 -21.45 31.64 19.99
CA LEU A 29 -20.09 32.16 20.25
C LEU A 29 -19.19 31.14 20.98
N THR A 30 -19.72 30.04 21.49
CA THR A 30 -18.93 29.03 22.20
C THR A 30 -18.44 27.85 21.33
N GLY A 31 -18.71 27.88 20.04
CA GLY A 31 -18.40 26.78 19.16
C GLY A 31 -17.30 27.09 18.18
N CYS A 32 -16.05 27.07 18.56
CA CYS A 32 -14.92 26.66 17.73
C CYS A 32 -13.61 26.76 18.54
N SER A 33 -13.47 25.94 19.55
CA SER A 33 -12.14 25.45 19.89
C SER A 33 -11.79 24.39 18.85
N ALA A 34 -11.27 24.84 17.71
CA ALA A 34 -10.50 23.99 16.83
C ALA A 34 -9.29 23.52 17.63
N SER A 35 -9.46 22.39 18.29
CA SER A 35 -8.35 21.64 18.86
C SER A 35 -7.43 21.30 17.70
N SER A 36 -6.48 22.17 17.42
CA SER A 36 -5.31 21.85 16.61
C SER A 36 -4.60 20.70 17.34
N ARG A 37 -5.07 19.47 17.11
CA ARG A 37 -4.25 18.31 17.41
C ARG A 37 -3.02 18.48 16.53
N SER A 38 -1.99 19.08 17.08
CA SER A 38 -0.64 18.95 16.56
C SER A 38 -0.44 17.44 16.41
N ARG A 39 -0.57 16.93 15.17
CA ARG A 39 -0.04 15.63 14.85
C ARG A 39 1.44 15.76 15.19
N VAL A 40 1.83 15.21 16.32
CA VAL A 40 3.23 14.91 16.56
C VAL A 40 3.58 14.00 15.41
N LEU A 41 4.17 14.58 14.36
CA LEU A 41 4.87 13.82 13.33
C LEU A 41 5.95 13.08 14.12
N MET A 42 5.66 11.82 14.47
CA MET A 42 6.73 10.95 14.90
C MET A 42 7.78 11.00 13.80
N PRO A 43 9.02 11.36 14.10
CA PRO A 43 10.08 11.28 13.10
C PRO A 43 9.99 9.87 12.52
N ALA A 44 9.92 9.79 11.18
CA ALA A 44 9.95 8.51 10.50
C ALA A 44 11.16 7.74 11.05
N PRO A 45 10.99 6.46 11.42
CA PRO A 45 12.12 5.67 11.87
C PRO A 45 13.19 5.76 10.79
N ASP A 46 14.38 6.15 11.21
CA ASP A 46 15.55 6.28 10.35
C ASP A 46 15.97 4.87 9.94
N PHE A 47 15.27 4.32 8.95
CA PHE A 47 15.70 3.08 8.31
C PHE A 47 16.93 3.44 7.49
N PRO A 48 18.11 2.93 7.84
CA PRO A 48 19.25 3.10 6.97
C PRO A 48 18.85 2.59 5.59
N ALA A 49 18.91 3.47 4.57
CA ALA A 49 18.67 3.08 3.20
C ALA A 49 19.76 2.07 2.83
N VAL A 50 19.48 0.79 3.03
CA VAL A 50 20.32 -0.29 2.54
C VAL A 50 20.11 -0.32 1.03
N ILE A 51 20.90 0.46 0.32
CA ILE A 51 21.05 0.36 -1.13
C ILE A 51 21.72 -0.99 -1.37
N ARG A 52 20.92 -2.03 -1.57
CA ARG A 52 21.44 -3.27 -2.13
C ARG A 52 21.68 -3.02 -3.60
N PRO A 53 22.90 -3.21 -4.10
CA PRO A 53 23.12 -3.18 -5.53
C PRO A 53 22.16 -4.17 -6.18
N LEU A 54 21.42 -3.72 -7.19
CA LEU A 54 20.55 -4.56 -8.02
C LEU A 54 21.36 -5.47 -8.98
N ASP A 55 22.63 -5.72 -8.68
CA ASP A 55 23.55 -6.43 -9.56
C ASP A 55 23.36 -7.94 -9.61
N ALA A 56 22.54 -8.49 -8.73
CA ALA A 56 22.22 -9.90 -8.81
C ALA A 56 20.92 -10.08 -9.59
N SER A 57 21.01 -10.70 -10.76
CA SER A 57 19.85 -11.22 -11.50
C SER A 57 19.19 -12.34 -10.69
N VAL A 58 18.39 -11.95 -9.69
CA VAL A 58 17.74 -12.88 -8.78
C VAL A 58 16.29 -13.03 -9.21
N GLY A 59 15.91 -14.22 -9.65
CA GLY A 59 14.53 -14.58 -9.99
C GLY A 59 13.86 -15.36 -8.87
N SER A 60 12.54 -15.23 -8.76
CA SER A 60 11.72 -16.05 -7.87
C SER A 60 10.94 -17.08 -8.67
N VAL A 61 10.91 -18.34 -8.23
CA VAL A 61 10.09 -19.38 -8.86
C VAL A 61 8.62 -19.16 -8.52
N VAL A 62 7.81 -18.82 -9.51
CA VAL A 62 6.36 -18.57 -9.34
C VAL A 62 5.47 -19.70 -9.83
N LEU A 63 5.99 -20.56 -10.71
CA LEU A 63 5.29 -21.73 -11.19
C LEU A 63 6.27 -22.87 -11.47
N VAL A 64 5.87 -24.10 -11.16
CA VAL A 64 6.62 -25.31 -11.48
C VAL A 64 5.71 -26.27 -12.21
N ASN A 65 6.17 -26.79 -13.33
CA ASN A 65 5.53 -27.88 -14.05
C ASN A 65 6.49 -29.08 -14.11
N GLU A 66 6.33 -30.00 -13.17
CA GLU A 66 7.19 -31.18 -13.07
C GLU A 66 7.06 -32.13 -14.27
N ARG A 67 5.85 -32.24 -14.81
CA ARG A 67 5.58 -33.14 -15.96
C ARG A 67 6.31 -32.69 -17.21
N LEU A 68 6.33 -31.39 -17.47
CA LEU A 68 7.00 -30.79 -18.63
C LEU A 68 8.41 -30.30 -18.30
N ARG A 69 8.86 -30.48 -17.06
CA ARG A 69 10.18 -30.10 -16.56
C ARG A 69 10.55 -28.66 -16.84
N PHE A 70 9.64 -27.71 -16.55
CA PHE A 70 9.95 -26.29 -16.62
C PHE A 70 9.42 -25.53 -15.40
N VAL A 71 10.02 -24.39 -15.16
CA VAL A 71 9.60 -23.40 -14.17
C VAL A 71 9.36 -22.05 -14.82
N VAL A 72 8.56 -21.21 -14.18
CA VAL A 72 8.46 -19.79 -14.53
C VAL A 72 9.12 -19.00 -13.42
N LEU A 73 10.00 -18.10 -13.81
CA LEU A 73 10.76 -17.21 -12.93
C LEU A 73 10.23 -15.80 -13.06
N ASP A 74 10.05 -15.10 -11.95
CA ASP A 74 9.71 -13.71 -11.88
C ASP A 74 10.94 -12.86 -11.55
N TYR A 75 11.18 -11.83 -12.36
CA TYR A 75 12.28 -10.87 -12.28
C TYR A 75 11.77 -9.44 -12.10
N SER A 76 10.54 -9.24 -11.58
CA SER A 76 9.92 -7.90 -11.45
C SER A 76 10.80 -6.90 -10.70
N PHE A 77 11.68 -7.38 -9.83
CA PHE A 77 12.55 -6.54 -9.00
C PHE A 77 14.05 -6.70 -9.31
N SER A 78 14.39 -7.32 -10.43
CA SER A 78 15.77 -7.57 -10.81
C SER A 78 15.95 -7.65 -12.33
N THR A 79 17.19 -7.68 -12.79
CA THR A 79 17.49 -7.77 -14.21
C THR A 79 17.38 -9.21 -14.70
N LEU A 80 16.67 -9.41 -15.81
CA LEU A 80 16.56 -10.71 -16.46
C LEU A 80 17.89 -11.12 -17.08
N PRO A 81 18.43 -12.32 -16.79
CA PRO A 81 19.64 -12.84 -17.43
C PRO A 81 19.44 -13.11 -18.93
N PRO A 82 20.51 -13.23 -19.71
CA PRO A 82 20.41 -13.59 -21.10
C PRO A 82 19.79 -14.97 -21.31
N THR A 83 19.07 -15.15 -22.42
CA THR A 83 18.50 -16.44 -22.82
C THR A 83 19.59 -17.50 -22.91
N GLY A 84 19.30 -18.69 -22.39
CA GLY A 84 20.24 -19.81 -22.37
C GLY A 84 21.17 -19.86 -21.16
N SER A 85 21.14 -18.82 -20.29
CA SER A 85 21.92 -18.81 -19.05
C SER A 85 21.50 -19.97 -18.15
N PHE A 86 22.48 -20.53 -17.44
CA PHE A 86 22.22 -21.47 -16.36
C PHE A 86 22.03 -20.71 -15.05
N LEU A 87 21.09 -21.17 -14.25
CA LEU A 87 20.76 -20.57 -12.98
C LEU A 87 20.71 -21.67 -11.92
N GLU A 88 21.35 -21.39 -10.80
CA GLU A 88 21.26 -22.25 -9.63
C GLU A 88 20.02 -21.89 -8.82
N VAL A 89 19.26 -22.89 -8.40
CA VAL A 89 18.03 -22.70 -7.63
C VAL A 89 18.30 -23.02 -6.17
N TYR A 90 17.91 -22.12 -5.30
CA TYR A 90 18.11 -22.19 -3.86
C TYR A 90 16.80 -22.13 -3.10
N ARG A 91 16.67 -22.99 -2.10
CA ARG A 91 15.63 -22.94 -1.06
C ARG A 91 16.27 -22.47 0.23
N SER A 92 15.97 -21.23 0.62
CA SER A 92 16.72 -20.55 1.69
C SER A 92 18.20 -20.43 1.31
N SER A 93 19.07 -21.22 1.88
CA SER A 93 20.51 -21.24 1.60
C SER A 93 20.99 -22.51 0.91
N ASN A 94 20.11 -23.50 0.71
CA ASN A 94 20.47 -24.77 0.14
C ASN A 94 20.20 -24.79 -1.37
N ARG A 95 21.19 -25.20 -2.16
CA ARG A 95 21.00 -25.49 -3.58
C ARG A 95 20.08 -26.69 -3.75
N VAL A 96 18.99 -26.50 -4.48
CA VAL A 96 17.97 -27.54 -4.73
C VAL A 96 17.87 -27.96 -6.17
N GLY A 97 18.52 -27.26 -7.08
CA GLY A 97 18.51 -27.60 -8.48
C GLY A 97 19.19 -26.60 -9.38
N ARG A 98 19.14 -26.88 -10.68
CA ARG A 98 19.68 -26.05 -11.76
C ARG A 98 18.67 -25.95 -12.88
N VAL A 99 18.48 -24.75 -13.41
CA VAL A 99 17.57 -24.49 -14.52
C VAL A 99 18.29 -23.74 -15.62
N ARG A 100 17.83 -23.86 -16.86
CA ARG A 100 18.35 -23.14 -18.03
C ARG A 100 17.27 -22.22 -18.57
N LEU A 101 17.57 -20.92 -18.69
CA LEU A 101 16.63 -19.93 -19.18
C LEU A 101 16.26 -20.22 -20.65
N SER A 102 14.98 -20.35 -20.92
CA SER A 102 14.40 -20.59 -22.22
C SER A 102 14.28 -19.29 -23.04
N ARG A 103 13.91 -19.40 -24.32
CA ARG A 103 13.64 -18.23 -25.18
C ARG A 103 12.33 -17.51 -24.84
N TRP A 104 11.46 -18.14 -24.08
CA TRP A 104 10.18 -17.56 -23.67
C TRP A 104 10.38 -16.67 -22.47
N SER A 105 10.50 -15.37 -22.72
CA SER A 105 10.63 -14.38 -21.69
C SER A 105 9.84 -13.11 -22.04
N ASN A 106 9.23 -12.54 -21.03
CA ASN A 106 8.69 -11.18 -21.02
C ASN A 106 9.68 -10.29 -20.26
N PRO A 107 9.48 -8.96 -20.23
CA PRO A 107 10.38 -8.08 -19.49
C PRO A 107 10.61 -8.44 -18.03
N THR A 108 9.63 -9.06 -17.39
CA THR A 108 9.65 -9.38 -15.96
C THR A 108 9.57 -10.86 -15.64
N THR A 109 9.21 -11.72 -16.61
CA THR A 109 9.04 -13.15 -16.38
C THR A 109 9.73 -13.96 -17.46
N ALA A 110 10.29 -15.11 -17.10
CA ALA A 110 10.92 -16.02 -18.04
C ALA A 110 10.61 -17.48 -17.69
N ALA A 111 10.45 -18.30 -18.73
CA ALA A 111 10.42 -19.74 -18.56
C ALA A 111 11.85 -20.30 -18.53
N ALA A 112 12.08 -21.34 -17.74
CA ALA A 112 13.34 -22.03 -17.67
C ALA A 112 13.13 -23.55 -17.59
N ASP A 113 13.96 -24.30 -18.30
CA ASP A 113 13.93 -25.75 -18.30
C ASP A 113 14.66 -26.29 -17.07
N ILE A 114 14.07 -27.25 -16.37
CA ILE A 114 14.69 -27.92 -15.22
C ILE A 114 15.76 -28.88 -15.75
N VAL A 115 17.02 -28.56 -15.50
CA VAL A 115 18.16 -29.40 -15.85
C VAL A 115 18.41 -30.43 -14.75
N GLU A 116 18.38 -29.99 -13.50
CA GLU A 116 18.70 -30.82 -12.34
C GLU A 116 17.87 -30.39 -11.13
N GLY A 117 17.58 -31.35 -10.25
CA GLY A 117 16.92 -31.10 -8.97
C GLY A 117 15.40 -31.00 -9.02
N ILE A 118 14.83 -30.53 -7.94
CA ILE A 118 13.37 -30.42 -7.73
C ILE A 118 13.06 -29.01 -7.20
N PRO A 119 13.02 -27.99 -8.09
CA PRO A 119 12.60 -26.64 -7.74
C PRO A 119 11.15 -26.63 -7.23
N GLN A 120 10.83 -25.69 -6.34
CA GLN A 120 9.48 -25.44 -5.83
C GLN A 120 9.13 -23.96 -5.94
N VAL A 121 7.84 -23.65 -5.91
CA VAL A 121 7.36 -22.27 -5.85
C VAL A 121 7.91 -21.61 -4.60
N GLY A 122 8.45 -20.40 -4.75
CA GLY A 122 9.11 -19.63 -3.70
C GLY A 122 10.62 -19.84 -3.61
N ASP A 123 11.20 -20.78 -4.35
CA ASP A 123 12.67 -20.91 -4.46
C ASP A 123 13.25 -19.71 -5.23
N THR A 124 14.53 -19.46 -5.01
CA THR A 124 15.26 -18.32 -5.61
C THR A 124 16.24 -18.83 -6.66
N ALA A 125 16.19 -18.28 -7.88
CA ALA A 125 17.12 -18.59 -8.96
C ALA A 125 18.18 -17.48 -9.09
N ARG A 126 19.46 -17.87 -9.17
CA ARG A 126 20.61 -16.96 -9.30
C ARG A 126 21.53 -17.42 -10.41
N PRO A 127 22.21 -16.53 -11.14
CA PRO A 127 23.28 -16.93 -12.05
C PRO A 127 24.36 -17.72 -11.32
N ASP A 128 24.95 -18.68 -12.06
CA ASP A 128 26.07 -19.49 -11.61
C ASP A 128 27.34 -18.64 -11.50
#